data_8956440358d442837a4b5e7ad33da5e0
#
_entry.id   8956440358d442837a4b5e7ad33da5e0
#
_cell.length_a   1.000
_cell.length_b   1.000
_cell.length_c   1.000
_cell.angle_alpha   90.00
_cell.angle_beta   90.00
_cell.angle_gamma   90.00
#
_symmetry.space_group_name_H-M   'P 1'
#
loop_
_entity.id
_entity.type
_entity.pdbx_description
1 polymer ?
#
loop_
_entity_poly.entity_id
_entity_poly.type
_entity_poly.pdbx_seq_one_letter_code
_entity_poly.pdbx_strand_id
1 'polypeptide(L)'
;MSRVREILSWYGSDNPGTLTNLARMLNHGRLAGSGKMVILPVDQGFEHGPARSFAPNPPAYDPHYHYKLAIKSGCNAYAAPLGFLEAGARDFAGEVPLILKMNDHDVLHDEEDQTQALTGSVSDALRLGCVGIGFTIYPGSTHRLEMYSQIHAYAEEAKRYGLVVIIWSYPRGSGLSKAGETGIDVTAYAAHLAAQLGAHIIKVKIPSEHIEQEAARKVYQECKVPVHSLTERIRHVVQSCFNGRRVIIFSGGPTAGDDEVFTEVRAIRDGGGFGSIIGRNSFQRSEPDALKFLDTIMNLYAGT
;
A
#
# COMPACT_ATOMS: atom_id res chain seq x y z
N MET A 1 -7.29 21.75 -14.59
CA MET A 1 -7.97 20.51 -14.09
C MET A 1 -7.44 20.27 -12.68
N SER A 2 -8.26 19.89 -11.69
CA SER A 2 -7.74 19.57 -10.36
C SER A 2 -6.87 18.31 -10.41
N ARG A 3 -5.91 18.17 -9.49
CA ARG A 3 -5.02 17.02 -9.45
C ARG A 3 -5.79 15.68 -9.35
N VAL A 4 -6.88 15.67 -8.58
CA VAL A 4 -7.73 14.47 -8.47
C VAL A 4 -8.36 14.12 -9.82
N ARG A 5 -8.89 15.10 -10.55
CA ARG A 5 -9.47 14.85 -11.88
C ARG A 5 -8.43 14.37 -12.89
N GLU A 6 -7.21 14.85 -12.82
CA GLU A 6 -6.11 14.36 -13.64
C GLU A 6 -5.84 12.88 -13.32
N ILE A 7 -5.73 12.52 -12.04
CA ILE A 7 -5.52 11.11 -11.62
C ILE A 7 -6.66 10.21 -12.11
N LEU A 8 -7.91 10.62 -11.93
CA LEU A 8 -9.06 9.84 -12.39
C LEU A 8 -9.07 9.63 -13.91
N SER A 9 -8.54 10.58 -14.69
CA SER A 9 -8.49 10.46 -16.16
C SER A 9 -7.58 9.31 -16.65
N TRP A 10 -6.67 8.80 -15.80
CA TRP A 10 -5.80 7.68 -16.14
C TRP A 10 -6.52 6.33 -16.16
N TYR A 11 -7.70 6.29 -15.57
CA TYR A 11 -8.53 5.08 -15.39
C TYR A 11 -9.79 5.13 -16.27
N GLY A 12 -9.63 5.57 -17.52
CA GLY A 12 -10.75 5.81 -18.44
C GLY A 12 -11.53 4.57 -18.86
N SER A 13 -11.01 3.36 -18.60
CA SER A 13 -11.71 2.09 -18.83
C SER A 13 -12.57 1.64 -17.66
N ASP A 14 -12.45 2.28 -16.49
CA ASP A 14 -13.20 1.91 -15.29
C ASP A 14 -14.58 2.55 -15.26
N ASN A 15 -15.52 1.90 -14.57
CA ASN A 15 -16.89 2.41 -14.42
C ASN A 15 -16.96 3.62 -13.45
N PRO A 16 -18.06 4.40 -13.48
CA PRO A 16 -18.22 5.55 -12.59
C PRO A 16 -18.15 5.21 -11.10
N GLY A 17 -18.54 3.99 -10.68
CA GLY A 17 -18.47 3.56 -9.29
C GLY A 17 -17.02 3.47 -8.80
N THR A 18 -16.13 2.84 -9.57
CA THR A 18 -14.70 2.74 -9.26
C THR A 18 -14.05 4.12 -9.19
N LEU A 19 -14.35 5.00 -10.16
CA LEU A 19 -13.85 6.36 -10.17
C LEU A 19 -14.34 7.19 -8.97
N THR A 20 -15.61 6.99 -8.58
CA THR A 20 -16.19 7.65 -7.39
C THR A 20 -15.50 7.18 -6.12
N ASN A 21 -15.26 5.90 -5.95
CA ASN A 21 -14.57 5.35 -4.77
C ASN A 21 -13.10 5.76 -4.71
N LEU A 22 -12.40 5.82 -5.85
CA LEU A 22 -11.05 6.38 -5.90
C LEU A 22 -11.05 7.87 -5.53
N ALA A 23 -12.02 8.64 -6.04
CA ALA A 23 -12.17 10.04 -5.70
C ALA A 23 -12.49 10.26 -4.21
N ARG A 24 -13.28 9.37 -3.57
CA ARG A 24 -13.54 9.42 -2.13
C ARG A 24 -12.24 9.34 -1.32
N MET A 25 -11.35 8.40 -1.65
CA MET A 25 -10.05 8.30 -0.98
C MET A 25 -9.18 9.54 -1.23
N LEU A 26 -9.10 10.02 -2.48
CA LEU A 26 -8.26 11.18 -2.84
C LEU A 26 -8.78 12.52 -2.28
N ASN A 27 -10.06 12.60 -1.92
CA ASN A 27 -10.69 13.79 -1.35
C ASN A 27 -11.02 13.64 0.14
N HIS A 28 -10.56 12.57 0.80
CA HIS A 28 -10.74 12.37 2.23
C HIS A 28 -9.48 12.77 3.02
N GLY A 29 -9.71 13.19 4.26
CA GLY A 29 -8.66 13.46 5.23
C GLY A 29 -7.85 14.73 4.94
N ARG A 30 -6.69 14.83 5.58
CA ARG A 30 -5.86 16.04 5.55
C ARG A 30 -5.21 16.34 4.20
N LEU A 31 -4.95 15.31 3.40
CA LEU A 31 -4.36 15.44 2.08
C LEU A 31 -5.40 15.54 0.96
N ALA A 32 -6.67 15.77 1.32
CA ALA A 32 -7.77 15.88 0.36
C ALA A 32 -7.47 16.84 -0.79
N GLY A 33 -7.69 16.39 -2.03
CA GLY A 33 -7.51 17.19 -3.23
C GLY A 33 -6.07 17.32 -3.74
N SER A 34 -5.06 17.02 -2.90
CA SER A 34 -3.64 17.15 -3.26
C SER A 34 -3.14 16.10 -4.27
N GLY A 35 -3.86 14.98 -4.39
CA GLY A 35 -3.41 13.79 -5.10
C GLY A 35 -2.41 12.95 -4.31
N LYS A 36 -2.11 13.32 -3.07
CA LYS A 36 -1.32 12.52 -2.13
C LYS A 36 -2.23 11.79 -1.17
N MET A 37 -1.73 10.70 -0.54
CA MET A 37 -2.50 9.95 0.44
C MET A 37 -1.62 9.30 1.51
N VAL A 38 -2.20 9.18 2.69
CA VAL A 38 -1.68 8.34 3.77
C VAL A 38 -2.78 7.35 4.16
N ILE A 39 -2.45 6.06 4.13
CA ILE A 39 -3.36 4.97 4.50
C ILE A 39 -2.85 4.33 5.78
N LEU A 40 -3.74 4.09 6.75
CA LEU A 40 -3.44 3.31 7.95
C LEU A 40 -3.75 1.83 7.69
N PRO A 41 -2.77 0.91 7.59
CA PRO A 41 -3.01 -0.52 7.46
C PRO A 41 -2.89 -1.20 8.81
N VAL A 42 -3.71 -2.21 9.07
CA VAL A 42 -3.66 -3.04 10.29
C VAL A 42 -3.87 -4.51 9.92
N ASP A 43 -2.97 -5.07 9.10
CA ASP A 43 -2.91 -6.48 8.70
C ASP A 43 -1.86 -7.26 9.52
N GLN A 44 -1.00 -6.58 10.25
CA GLN A 44 0.16 -7.17 10.93
C GLN A 44 -0.21 -8.12 12.08
N GLY A 45 -1.40 -7.98 12.65
CA GLY A 45 -1.91 -8.91 13.67
C GLY A 45 -2.08 -10.31 13.12
N PHE A 46 -2.52 -10.46 11.88
CA PHE A 46 -2.59 -11.72 11.16
C PHE A 46 -1.19 -12.18 10.73
N GLU A 47 -0.47 -11.34 9.99
CA GLU A 47 0.81 -11.69 9.35
C GLU A 47 1.98 -11.88 10.33
N HIS A 48 1.95 -11.30 11.52
CA HIS A 48 3.07 -11.33 12.47
C HIS A 48 2.68 -11.75 13.88
N GLY A 49 1.41 -12.06 14.10
CA GLY A 49 0.85 -12.37 15.39
C GLY A 49 0.51 -11.14 16.24
N PRO A 50 -0.49 -11.27 17.13
CA PRO A 50 -1.04 -10.14 17.87
C PRO A 50 -0.06 -9.54 18.87
N ALA A 51 0.74 -10.36 19.57
CA ALA A 51 1.69 -9.85 20.55
C ALA A 51 2.78 -8.98 19.92
N ARG A 52 3.41 -9.42 18.82
CA ARG A 52 4.41 -8.63 18.09
C ARG A 52 3.85 -7.34 17.53
N SER A 53 2.56 -7.34 17.19
CA SER A 53 1.90 -6.20 16.57
C SER A 53 1.38 -5.19 17.57
N PHE A 54 0.76 -5.64 18.68
CA PHE A 54 -0.04 -4.77 19.54
C PHE A 54 0.47 -4.63 20.99
N ALA A 55 1.31 -5.54 21.50
CA ALA A 55 1.82 -5.43 22.86
C ALA A 55 2.62 -4.13 23.16
N PRO A 56 3.35 -3.53 22.19
CA PRO A 56 4.00 -2.23 22.42
C PRO A 56 3.02 -1.10 22.76
N ASN A 57 1.76 -1.20 22.29
CA ASN A 57 0.68 -0.27 22.59
C ASN A 57 -0.60 -1.06 22.87
N PRO A 58 -0.87 -1.48 24.11
CA PRO A 58 -2.00 -2.35 24.45
C PRO A 58 -3.38 -1.87 23.94
N PRO A 59 -3.72 -0.57 23.86
CA PRO A 59 -4.96 -0.13 23.22
C PRO A 59 -5.14 -0.63 21.78
N ALA A 60 -4.06 -0.93 21.07
CA ALA A 60 -4.10 -1.43 19.69
C ALA A 60 -4.63 -2.87 19.54
N TYR A 61 -4.83 -3.60 20.64
CA TYR A 61 -5.57 -4.87 20.60
C TYR A 61 -7.06 -4.68 20.29
N ASP A 62 -7.61 -3.48 20.57
CA ASP A 62 -9.00 -3.14 20.25
C ASP A 62 -9.11 -2.62 18.80
N PRO A 63 -9.89 -3.27 17.91
CA PRO A 63 -10.12 -2.77 16.56
C PRO A 63 -10.62 -1.33 16.50
N HIS A 64 -11.44 -0.88 17.45
CA HIS A 64 -11.95 0.49 17.51
C HIS A 64 -10.83 1.54 17.69
N TYR A 65 -9.71 1.17 18.33
CA TYR A 65 -8.55 2.05 18.43
C TYR A 65 -8.03 2.47 17.06
N HIS A 66 -7.94 1.53 16.13
CA HIS A 66 -7.41 1.79 14.79
C HIS A 66 -8.35 2.65 13.93
N TYR A 67 -9.66 2.44 14.04
CA TYR A 67 -10.64 3.33 13.43
C TYR A 67 -10.49 4.76 13.94
N LYS A 68 -10.46 4.93 15.26
CA LYS A 68 -10.28 6.24 15.90
C LYS A 68 -8.96 6.90 15.51
N LEU A 69 -7.88 6.12 15.42
CA LEU A 69 -6.57 6.64 15.00
C LEU A 69 -6.61 7.12 13.54
N ALA A 70 -7.19 6.34 12.61
CA ALA A 70 -7.32 6.72 11.21
C ALA A 70 -8.16 8.00 11.03
N ILE A 71 -9.29 8.10 11.75
CA ILE A 71 -10.20 9.25 11.72
C ILE A 71 -9.52 10.49 12.30
N LYS A 72 -9.00 10.40 13.53
CA LYS A 72 -8.38 11.54 14.24
C LYS A 72 -7.14 12.07 13.53
N SER A 73 -6.32 11.20 12.95
CA SER A 73 -5.14 11.62 12.19
C SER A 73 -5.51 12.23 10.83
N GLY A 74 -6.72 11.96 10.30
CA GLY A 74 -7.13 12.39 8.98
C GLY A 74 -6.47 11.61 7.85
N CYS A 75 -6.25 10.30 8.05
CA CYS A 75 -5.81 9.40 6.98
C CYS A 75 -6.82 9.35 5.83
N ASN A 76 -6.35 9.13 4.61
CA ASN A 76 -7.20 9.03 3.41
C ASN A 76 -8.03 7.75 3.39
N ALA A 77 -7.57 6.68 4.04
CA ALA A 77 -8.28 5.42 4.17
C ALA A 77 -7.73 4.57 5.33
N TYR A 78 -8.52 3.59 5.75
CA TYR A 78 -8.16 2.56 6.70
C TYR A 78 -8.25 1.19 6.03
N ALA A 79 -7.19 0.38 6.11
CA ALA A 79 -7.11 -0.94 5.49
C ALA A 79 -6.89 -2.02 6.54
N ALA A 80 -7.76 -3.04 6.59
CA ALA A 80 -7.62 -4.13 7.55
C ALA A 80 -8.26 -5.43 7.04
N PRO A 81 -7.93 -6.59 7.65
CA PRO A 81 -8.60 -7.86 7.42
C PRO A 81 -10.07 -7.82 7.85
N LEU A 82 -10.85 -8.79 7.38
CA LEU A 82 -12.30 -8.88 7.55
C LEU A 82 -12.75 -8.68 9.00
N GLY A 83 -12.23 -9.47 9.94
CA GLY A 83 -12.65 -9.43 11.34
C GLY A 83 -12.38 -8.08 12.03
N PHE A 84 -11.30 -7.38 11.66
CA PHE A 84 -11.01 -6.04 12.16
C PHE A 84 -12.00 -5.00 11.62
N LEU A 85 -12.36 -5.10 10.33
CA LEU A 85 -13.35 -4.20 9.76
C LEU A 85 -14.74 -4.47 10.33
N GLU A 86 -15.16 -5.72 10.45
CA GLU A 86 -16.46 -6.08 11.03
C GLU A 86 -16.65 -5.53 12.44
N ALA A 87 -15.59 -5.53 13.25
CA ALA A 87 -15.66 -5.06 14.62
C ALA A 87 -16.01 -3.57 14.78
N GLY A 88 -15.83 -2.74 13.75
CA GLY A 88 -16.05 -1.29 13.84
C GLY A 88 -16.82 -0.67 12.68
N ALA A 89 -17.05 -1.38 11.57
CA ALA A 89 -17.64 -0.78 10.38
C ALA A 89 -19.02 -0.13 10.61
N ARG A 90 -19.84 -0.67 11.54
CA ARG A 90 -21.10 -0.11 11.93
C ARG A 90 -20.95 1.19 12.71
N ASP A 91 -20.07 1.19 13.71
CA ASP A 91 -19.94 2.29 14.67
C ASP A 91 -19.25 3.51 14.05
N PHE A 92 -18.42 3.28 13.03
CA PHE A 92 -17.67 4.32 12.31
C PHE A 92 -18.11 4.46 10.84
N ALA A 93 -19.36 4.08 10.54
CA ALA A 93 -19.88 4.10 9.17
C ALA A 93 -19.79 5.50 8.54
N GLY A 94 -19.07 5.61 7.42
CA GLY A 94 -18.93 6.86 6.68
C GLY A 94 -17.83 7.81 7.20
N GLU A 95 -17.19 7.53 8.33
CA GLU A 95 -16.18 8.42 8.92
C GLU A 95 -14.81 8.31 8.28
N VAL A 96 -14.48 7.18 7.69
CA VAL A 96 -13.23 6.96 6.94
C VAL A 96 -13.45 5.95 5.81
N PRO A 97 -12.87 6.16 4.61
CA PRO A 97 -12.90 5.16 3.54
C PRO A 97 -12.23 3.85 3.98
N LEU A 98 -12.93 2.72 3.82
CA LEU A 98 -12.46 1.40 4.22
C LEU A 98 -11.90 0.63 3.03
N ILE A 99 -10.83 -0.12 3.25
CA ILE A 99 -10.22 -1.05 2.29
C ILE A 99 -10.17 -2.43 2.95
N LEU A 100 -10.85 -3.41 2.37
CA LEU A 100 -10.77 -4.79 2.84
C LEU A 100 -9.49 -5.44 2.34
N LYS A 101 -8.61 -5.88 3.26
CA LYS A 101 -7.49 -6.77 2.93
C LYS A 101 -8.04 -8.17 2.67
N MET A 102 -7.85 -8.67 1.45
CA MET A 102 -8.53 -9.86 0.92
C MET A 102 -7.78 -11.15 1.13
N ASN A 103 -6.47 -11.08 1.32
CA ASN A 103 -5.62 -12.24 1.49
C ASN A 103 -4.55 -12.01 2.55
N ASP A 104 -4.25 -13.05 3.31
CA ASP A 104 -3.29 -13.02 4.40
C ASP A 104 -2.55 -14.37 4.51
N HIS A 105 -1.42 -14.38 5.22
CA HIS A 105 -0.72 -15.57 5.66
C HIS A 105 -0.32 -15.41 7.14
N ASP A 106 -0.17 -16.51 7.85
CA ASP A 106 0.39 -16.51 9.18
C ASP A 106 1.88 -16.94 9.18
N VAL A 107 2.52 -16.86 10.34
CA VAL A 107 3.92 -17.23 10.54
C VAL A 107 4.07 -18.40 11.51
N LEU A 108 3.04 -19.21 11.67
CA LEU A 108 3.06 -20.40 12.51
C LEU A 108 3.70 -21.61 11.83
N HIS A 109 3.83 -21.54 10.52
CA HIS A 109 4.51 -22.53 9.70
C HIS A 109 5.64 -21.86 8.89
N ASP A 110 6.82 -22.48 8.90
CA ASP A 110 7.93 -22.06 8.05
C ASP A 110 7.72 -22.62 6.64
N GLU A 111 7.44 -21.76 5.71
CA GLU A 111 7.33 -22.09 4.28
C GLU A 111 8.59 -21.64 3.54
N GLU A 112 9.11 -22.51 2.68
CA GLU A 112 10.27 -22.21 1.83
C GLU A 112 9.97 -21.02 0.90
N ASP A 113 8.73 -20.97 0.37
CA ASP A 113 8.21 -19.88 -0.45
C ASP A 113 6.87 -19.40 0.07
N GLN A 114 6.73 -18.10 0.19
CA GLN A 114 5.53 -17.49 0.74
C GLN A 114 4.37 -17.49 -0.26
N THR A 115 3.20 -17.81 0.25
CA THR A 115 1.91 -17.70 -0.43
C THR A 115 0.93 -16.90 0.42
N GLN A 116 -0.31 -16.74 -0.06
CA GLN A 116 -1.37 -16.02 0.64
C GLN A 116 -2.68 -16.79 0.49
N ALA A 117 -3.42 -16.95 1.57
CA ALA A 117 -4.77 -17.49 1.54
C ALA A 117 -5.78 -16.36 1.37
N LEU A 118 -6.85 -16.60 0.62
CA LEU A 118 -7.99 -15.67 0.55
C LEU A 118 -8.77 -15.73 1.87
N THR A 119 -8.90 -14.57 2.53
CA THR A 119 -9.50 -14.40 3.85
C THR A 119 -10.69 -13.44 3.85
N GLY A 120 -11.05 -12.91 2.68
CA GLY A 120 -12.20 -12.03 2.47
C GLY A 120 -12.78 -12.20 1.07
N SER A 121 -13.94 -11.60 0.82
CA SER A 121 -14.63 -11.62 -0.46
C SER A 121 -15.06 -10.22 -0.91
N VAL A 122 -15.35 -10.07 -2.21
CA VAL A 122 -15.94 -8.82 -2.75
C VAL A 122 -17.29 -8.54 -2.09
N SER A 123 -18.08 -9.58 -1.80
CA SER A 123 -19.34 -9.46 -1.07
C SER A 123 -19.16 -8.89 0.33
N ASP A 124 -18.11 -9.31 1.06
CA ASP A 124 -17.77 -8.74 2.37
C ASP A 124 -17.41 -7.26 2.26
N ALA A 125 -16.60 -6.89 1.27
CA ALA A 125 -16.24 -5.50 1.03
C ALA A 125 -17.48 -4.62 0.77
N LEU A 126 -18.40 -5.10 -0.05
CA LEU A 126 -19.66 -4.38 -0.34
C LEU A 126 -20.54 -4.26 0.91
N ARG A 127 -20.71 -5.35 1.66
CA ARG A 127 -21.51 -5.39 2.89
C ARG A 127 -20.98 -4.42 3.95
N LEU A 128 -19.67 -4.28 4.05
CA LEU A 128 -18.99 -3.39 5.00
C LEU A 128 -18.87 -1.94 4.51
N GLY A 129 -19.34 -1.63 3.30
CA GLY A 129 -19.26 -0.28 2.73
C GLY A 129 -17.84 0.14 2.35
N CYS A 130 -16.97 -0.83 2.05
CA CYS A 130 -15.62 -0.55 1.61
C CYS A 130 -15.60 0.18 0.26
N VAL A 131 -14.63 1.06 0.07
CA VAL A 131 -14.37 1.74 -1.20
C VAL A 131 -13.43 0.94 -2.11
N GLY A 132 -12.75 -0.05 -1.57
CA GLY A 132 -11.79 -0.86 -2.31
C GLY A 132 -11.41 -2.14 -1.59
N ILE A 133 -10.70 -2.98 -2.31
CA ILE A 133 -10.12 -4.23 -1.85
C ILE A 133 -8.60 -4.21 -2.05
N GLY A 134 -7.89 -4.91 -1.19
CA GLY A 134 -6.43 -4.97 -1.23
C GLY A 134 -5.90 -6.40 -1.21
N PHE A 135 -4.89 -6.66 -2.04
CA PHE A 135 -4.20 -7.95 -2.13
C PHE A 135 -2.71 -7.81 -1.92
N THR A 136 -2.10 -8.80 -1.28
CA THR A 136 -0.65 -8.99 -1.30
C THR A 136 -0.28 -9.99 -2.39
N ILE A 137 0.77 -9.69 -3.15
CA ILE A 137 1.44 -10.62 -4.05
C ILE A 137 2.93 -10.70 -3.72
N TYR A 138 3.53 -11.85 -4.00
CA TYR A 138 4.95 -12.10 -3.84
C TYR A 138 5.62 -12.42 -5.18
N PRO A 139 5.99 -11.40 -5.99
CA PRO A 139 6.86 -11.63 -7.16
C PRO A 139 8.17 -12.26 -6.69
N GLY A 140 8.57 -13.37 -7.32
CA GLY A 140 9.72 -14.17 -6.89
C GLY A 140 9.37 -15.48 -6.19
N SER A 141 8.16 -15.61 -5.62
CA SER A 141 7.67 -16.87 -5.06
C SER A 141 7.33 -17.90 -6.15
N THR A 142 7.49 -19.18 -5.84
CA THR A 142 7.03 -20.29 -6.71
C THR A 142 5.51 -20.28 -6.87
N HIS A 143 4.76 -19.76 -5.89
CA HIS A 143 3.29 -19.64 -5.89
C HIS A 143 2.76 -18.39 -6.63
N ARG A 144 3.64 -17.54 -7.18
CA ARG A 144 3.24 -16.25 -7.78
C ARG A 144 2.17 -16.36 -8.87
N LEU A 145 2.23 -17.39 -9.71
CA LEU A 145 1.29 -17.52 -10.85
C LEU A 145 -0.13 -17.81 -10.38
N GLU A 146 -0.28 -18.60 -9.33
CA GLU A 146 -1.57 -18.85 -8.69
C GLU A 146 -2.13 -17.57 -8.07
N MET A 147 -1.32 -16.83 -7.30
CA MET A 147 -1.72 -15.54 -6.74
C MET A 147 -2.15 -14.54 -7.82
N TYR A 148 -1.43 -14.47 -8.96
CA TYR A 148 -1.81 -13.57 -10.05
C TYR A 148 -3.16 -13.96 -10.66
N SER A 149 -3.43 -15.25 -10.84
CA SER A 149 -4.70 -15.75 -11.37
C SER A 149 -5.86 -15.46 -10.43
N GLN A 150 -5.68 -15.68 -9.13
CA GLN A 150 -6.68 -15.37 -8.10
C GLN A 150 -7.00 -13.87 -8.09
N ILE A 151 -5.96 -13.03 -8.06
CA ILE A 151 -6.13 -11.58 -8.02
C ILE A 151 -6.82 -11.06 -9.27
N HIS A 152 -6.50 -11.60 -10.44
CA HIS A 152 -7.19 -11.22 -11.67
C HIS A 152 -8.70 -11.44 -11.56
N ALA A 153 -9.13 -12.61 -11.10
CA ALA A 153 -10.54 -12.94 -10.95
C ALA A 153 -11.27 -11.98 -9.94
N TYR A 154 -10.66 -11.75 -8.78
CA TYR A 154 -11.25 -10.85 -7.78
C TYR A 154 -11.18 -9.38 -8.17
N ALA A 155 -10.13 -8.96 -8.88
CA ALA A 155 -10.03 -7.61 -9.40
C ALA A 155 -11.11 -7.33 -10.47
N GLU A 156 -11.41 -8.30 -11.33
CA GLU A 156 -12.50 -8.21 -12.30
C GLU A 156 -13.86 -8.07 -11.59
N GLU A 157 -14.12 -8.91 -10.60
CA GLU A 157 -15.35 -8.84 -9.81
C GLU A 157 -15.48 -7.50 -9.08
N ALA A 158 -14.41 -7.06 -8.37
CA ALA A 158 -14.38 -5.80 -7.65
C ALA A 158 -14.67 -4.59 -8.55
N LYS A 159 -14.03 -4.53 -9.72
CA LYS A 159 -14.27 -3.48 -10.71
C LYS A 159 -15.69 -3.47 -11.23
N ARG A 160 -16.29 -4.65 -11.45
CA ARG A 160 -17.70 -4.76 -11.85
C ARG A 160 -18.64 -4.08 -10.86
N TYR A 161 -18.32 -4.16 -9.56
CA TYR A 161 -19.08 -3.54 -8.48
C TYR A 161 -18.59 -2.14 -8.07
N GLY A 162 -17.64 -1.57 -8.81
CA GLY A 162 -17.17 -0.22 -8.56
C GLY A 162 -16.15 -0.07 -7.42
N LEU A 163 -15.51 -1.15 -7.00
CA LEU A 163 -14.48 -1.10 -5.97
C LEU A 163 -13.10 -0.80 -6.57
N VAL A 164 -12.30 -0.06 -5.81
CA VAL A 164 -10.90 0.21 -6.13
C VAL A 164 -10.04 -1.03 -5.84
N VAL A 165 -9.14 -1.38 -6.74
CA VAL A 165 -8.19 -2.49 -6.56
C VAL A 165 -6.84 -1.93 -6.12
N ILE A 166 -6.36 -2.38 -4.96
CA ILE A 166 -5.06 -2.03 -4.40
C ILE A 166 -4.20 -3.29 -4.33
N ILE A 167 -2.95 -3.23 -4.81
CA ILE A 167 -2.02 -4.36 -4.74
C ILE A 167 -0.79 -3.99 -3.91
N TRP A 168 -0.54 -4.77 -2.85
CA TRP A 168 0.72 -4.79 -2.10
C TRP A 168 1.67 -5.73 -2.82
N SER A 169 2.60 -5.20 -3.61
CA SER A 169 3.56 -5.99 -4.37
C SER A 169 4.89 -6.07 -3.63
N TYR A 170 5.11 -7.18 -2.96
CA TYR A 170 6.27 -7.42 -2.13
C TYR A 170 7.12 -8.55 -2.70
N PRO A 171 8.19 -8.25 -3.46
CA PRO A 171 9.10 -9.29 -3.94
C PRO A 171 9.64 -10.12 -2.80
N ARG A 172 9.43 -11.43 -2.87
CA ARG A 172 9.91 -12.44 -1.93
C ARG A 172 9.91 -13.81 -2.60
N GLY A 173 10.66 -14.74 -2.02
CA GLY A 173 10.67 -16.14 -2.44
C GLY A 173 12.03 -16.61 -2.89
N SER A 174 12.16 -17.91 -3.15
CA SER A 174 13.41 -18.59 -3.52
C SER A 174 14.05 -18.09 -4.81
N GLY A 175 13.30 -17.35 -5.64
CA GLY A 175 13.82 -16.74 -6.88
C GLY A 175 14.61 -15.44 -6.67
N LEU A 176 14.77 -14.96 -5.42
CA LEU A 176 15.41 -13.67 -5.11
C LEU A 176 16.37 -13.78 -3.94
N SER A 177 17.48 -13.04 -4.01
CA SER A 177 18.31 -12.83 -2.83
C SER A 177 17.60 -11.92 -1.82
N LYS A 178 18.04 -11.94 -0.56
CA LYS A 178 17.49 -11.06 0.48
C LYS A 178 17.67 -9.57 0.15
N ALA A 179 18.77 -9.19 -0.48
CA ALA A 179 19.01 -7.85 -0.97
C ALA A 179 18.12 -7.52 -2.18
N GLY A 180 17.85 -8.52 -3.02
CA GLY A 180 16.98 -8.41 -4.19
C GLY A 180 15.54 -8.07 -3.85
N GLU A 181 15.02 -8.49 -2.69
CA GLU A 181 13.64 -8.16 -2.26
C GLU A 181 13.32 -6.65 -2.27
N THR A 182 14.33 -5.80 -2.14
CA THR A 182 14.20 -4.34 -2.19
C THR A 182 15.03 -3.71 -3.31
N GLY A 183 15.71 -4.51 -4.12
CA GLY A 183 16.51 -4.03 -5.25
C GLY A 183 15.67 -3.13 -6.18
N ILE A 184 16.30 -2.08 -6.72
CA ILE A 184 15.57 -1.10 -7.54
C ILE A 184 14.92 -1.72 -8.77
N ASP A 185 15.62 -2.63 -9.45
CA ASP A 185 15.11 -3.32 -10.62
C ASP A 185 13.92 -4.22 -10.27
N VAL A 186 14.01 -4.97 -9.17
CA VAL A 186 12.97 -5.88 -8.69
C VAL A 186 11.76 -5.09 -8.16
N THR A 187 11.98 -4.01 -7.41
CA THR A 187 10.90 -3.15 -6.91
C THR A 187 10.15 -2.46 -8.04
N ALA A 188 10.86 -1.94 -9.05
CA ALA A 188 10.25 -1.33 -10.23
C ALA A 188 9.47 -2.37 -11.05
N TYR A 189 10.00 -3.58 -11.19
CA TYR A 189 9.33 -4.69 -11.87
C TYR A 189 8.08 -5.13 -11.09
N ALA A 190 8.17 -5.29 -9.79
CA ALA A 190 7.03 -5.65 -8.94
C ALA A 190 5.90 -4.61 -9.00
N ALA A 191 6.23 -3.33 -9.02
CA ALA A 191 5.25 -2.27 -9.22
C ALA A 191 4.60 -2.35 -10.61
N HIS A 192 5.39 -2.61 -11.65
CA HIS A 192 4.90 -2.79 -13.02
C HIS A 192 3.98 -4.00 -13.15
N LEU A 193 4.32 -5.14 -12.54
CA LEU A 193 3.45 -6.33 -12.50
C LEU A 193 2.08 -6.00 -11.88
N ALA A 194 2.07 -5.31 -10.75
CA ALA A 194 0.81 -4.89 -10.12
C ALA A 194 0.00 -3.95 -11.03
N ALA A 195 0.67 -3.03 -11.76
CA ALA A 195 0.01 -2.19 -12.75
C ALA A 195 -0.62 -3.01 -13.89
N GLN A 196 0.09 -4.03 -14.40
CA GLN A 196 -0.40 -4.94 -15.44
C GLN A 196 -1.57 -5.82 -14.96
N LEU A 197 -1.60 -6.18 -13.67
CA LEU A 197 -2.73 -6.89 -13.05
C LEU A 197 -3.95 -5.98 -12.82
N GLY A 198 -3.87 -4.71 -13.24
CA GLY A 198 -5.00 -3.79 -13.22
C GLY A 198 -5.20 -3.05 -11.89
N ALA A 199 -4.17 -2.93 -11.06
CA ALA A 199 -4.24 -2.14 -9.84
C ALA A 199 -4.46 -0.64 -10.13
N HIS A 200 -5.29 0.00 -9.31
CA HIS A 200 -5.44 1.45 -9.27
C HIS A 200 -4.38 2.07 -8.36
N ILE A 201 -4.16 1.45 -7.20
CA ILE A 201 -3.17 1.86 -6.22
C ILE A 201 -2.19 0.70 -6.01
N ILE A 202 -0.91 1.00 -6.03
CA ILE A 202 0.16 0.02 -5.88
C ILE A 202 1.02 0.40 -4.69
N LYS A 203 1.22 -0.56 -3.78
CA LYS A 203 2.12 -0.41 -2.65
C LYS A 203 3.36 -1.26 -2.87
N VAL A 204 4.53 -0.63 -2.73
CA VAL A 204 5.83 -1.30 -2.77
C VAL A 204 6.69 -0.91 -1.57
N LYS A 205 7.78 -1.66 -1.34
CA LYS A 205 8.82 -1.26 -0.39
C LYS A 205 9.65 -0.10 -0.94
N ILE A 206 10.36 0.60 -0.05
CA ILE A 206 11.39 1.58 -0.43
C ILE A 206 12.49 0.85 -1.20
N PRO A 207 12.85 1.30 -2.43
CA PRO A 207 13.87 0.64 -3.24
C PRO A 207 15.29 0.95 -2.76
N SER A 208 16.10 -0.10 -2.59
CA SER A 208 17.53 0.01 -2.32
C SER A 208 18.33 0.27 -3.61
N GLU A 209 19.64 0.49 -3.48
CA GLU A 209 20.55 0.67 -4.63
C GLU A 209 20.90 -0.65 -5.32
N HIS A 210 20.58 -1.78 -4.68
CA HIS A 210 20.88 -3.10 -5.23
C HIS A 210 20.17 -3.33 -6.56
N ILE A 211 20.88 -3.93 -7.51
CA ILE A 211 20.30 -4.44 -8.77
C ILE A 211 20.53 -5.94 -8.78
N GLU A 212 19.44 -6.69 -8.72
CA GLU A 212 19.43 -8.14 -8.59
C GLU A 212 19.73 -8.84 -9.92
N GLN A 213 19.03 -8.43 -10.98
CA GLN A 213 19.07 -9.13 -12.25
C GLN A 213 20.23 -8.62 -13.12
N GLU A 214 21.13 -9.53 -13.55
CA GLU A 214 22.26 -9.18 -14.41
C GLU A 214 21.83 -8.54 -15.74
N ALA A 215 20.74 -9.02 -16.33
CA ALA A 215 20.18 -8.43 -17.56
C ALA A 215 19.70 -7.00 -17.34
N ALA A 216 19.05 -6.73 -16.20
CA ALA A 216 18.62 -5.38 -15.84
C ALA A 216 19.83 -4.47 -15.60
N ARG A 217 20.86 -4.95 -14.89
CA ARG A 217 22.08 -4.19 -14.59
C ARG A 217 22.73 -3.62 -15.85
N LYS A 218 22.84 -4.43 -16.91
CA LYS A 218 23.38 -3.98 -18.20
C LYS A 218 22.56 -2.83 -18.78
N VAL A 219 21.24 -2.96 -18.79
CA VAL A 219 20.33 -1.91 -19.31
C VAL A 219 20.42 -0.63 -18.49
N TYR A 220 20.44 -0.74 -17.15
CA TYR A 220 20.59 0.44 -16.27
C TYR A 220 21.88 1.20 -16.55
N GLN A 221 22.99 0.48 -16.81
CA GLN A 221 24.28 1.08 -17.14
C GLN A 221 24.29 1.69 -18.54
N GLU A 222 23.88 0.93 -19.57
CA GLU A 222 23.89 1.36 -20.97
C GLU A 222 22.97 2.54 -21.22
N CYS A 223 21.76 2.49 -20.64
CA CYS A 223 20.75 3.55 -20.77
C CYS A 223 20.94 4.68 -19.73
N LYS A 224 21.94 4.57 -18.84
CA LYS A 224 22.22 5.55 -17.77
C LYS A 224 20.98 5.89 -16.95
N VAL A 225 20.22 4.87 -16.56
CA VAL A 225 18.99 5.06 -15.76
C VAL A 225 19.37 5.68 -14.40
N PRO A 226 18.84 6.86 -14.03
CA PRO A 226 19.19 7.53 -12.79
C PRO A 226 18.56 6.82 -11.59
N VAL A 227 19.40 6.20 -10.74
CA VAL A 227 18.99 5.42 -9.56
C VAL A 227 19.93 5.59 -8.35
N HIS A 228 20.81 6.60 -8.37
CA HIS A 228 21.79 6.80 -7.30
C HIS A 228 21.15 7.33 -6.01
N SER A 229 20.34 8.35 -6.10
CA SER A 229 19.63 8.88 -4.94
C SER A 229 18.29 8.14 -4.71
N LEU A 230 17.80 8.14 -3.46
CA LEU A 230 16.49 7.59 -3.16
C LEU A 230 15.38 8.25 -3.98
N THR A 231 15.42 9.56 -4.16
CA THR A 231 14.47 10.31 -4.99
C THR A 231 14.46 9.84 -6.44
N GLU A 232 15.62 9.55 -7.02
CA GLU A 232 15.71 9.00 -8.39
C GLU A 232 15.14 7.58 -8.46
N ARG A 233 15.44 6.73 -7.49
CA ARG A 233 14.87 5.38 -7.41
C ARG A 233 13.33 5.41 -7.29
N ILE A 234 12.79 6.28 -6.44
CA ILE A 234 11.33 6.49 -6.34
C ILE A 234 10.75 6.92 -7.69
N ARG A 235 11.39 7.89 -8.36
CA ARG A 235 10.95 8.38 -9.67
C ARG A 235 10.95 7.27 -10.72
N HIS A 236 11.96 6.41 -10.70
CA HIS A 236 12.05 5.28 -11.62
C HIS A 236 10.92 4.25 -11.37
N VAL A 237 10.61 3.93 -10.11
CA VAL A 237 9.47 3.07 -9.76
C VAL A 237 8.16 3.67 -10.26
N VAL A 238 7.94 4.97 -10.04
CA VAL A 238 6.74 5.68 -10.51
C VAL A 238 6.66 5.64 -12.04
N GLN A 239 7.77 5.93 -12.73
CA GLN A 239 7.84 5.89 -14.19
C GLN A 239 7.54 4.49 -14.75
N SER A 240 7.99 3.43 -14.07
CA SER A 240 7.75 2.04 -14.47
C SER A 240 6.26 1.65 -14.45
N CYS A 241 5.42 2.44 -13.77
CA CYS A 241 3.98 2.24 -13.72
C CYS A 241 3.24 3.15 -14.71
N PHE A 242 3.38 2.81 -15.99
CA PHE A 242 2.73 3.48 -17.13
C PHE A 242 3.09 4.97 -17.22
N ASN A 243 4.37 5.27 -17.03
CA ASN A 243 4.91 6.62 -17.02
C ASN A 243 4.20 7.52 -15.97
N GLY A 244 4.04 6.99 -14.75
CA GLY A 244 3.44 7.69 -13.63
C GLY A 244 1.91 7.75 -13.62
N ARG A 245 1.23 7.00 -14.52
CA ARG A 245 -0.23 6.96 -14.61
C ARG A 245 -0.85 5.83 -13.80
N ARG A 246 -0.26 5.54 -12.63
CA ARG A 246 -0.82 4.71 -11.56
C ARG A 246 -0.47 5.36 -10.22
N VAL A 247 -1.33 5.20 -9.23
CA VAL A 247 -1.08 5.71 -7.89
C VAL A 247 -0.12 4.78 -7.17
N ILE A 248 1.13 5.21 -6.98
CA ILE A 248 2.17 4.43 -6.31
C ILE A 248 2.38 5.00 -4.91
N ILE A 249 2.19 4.15 -3.89
CA ILE A 249 2.46 4.46 -2.48
C ILE A 249 3.53 3.52 -1.94
N PHE A 250 4.26 3.98 -0.94
CA PHE A 250 5.38 3.23 -0.38
C PHE A 250 5.08 2.81 1.06
N SER A 251 5.55 1.62 1.45
CA SER A 251 5.51 1.22 2.85
C SER A 251 6.55 2.02 3.62
N GLY A 252 6.23 2.44 4.85
CA GLY A 252 7.27 2.82 5.81
C GLY A 252 8.21 1.62 6.01
N GLY A 253 9.50 1.88 6.11
CA GLY A 253 10.52 0.86 6.36
C GLY A 253 10.25 0.04 7.64
N PRO A 254 11.12 -0.95 7.96
CA PRO A 254 11.14 -1.55 9.29
C PRO A 254 11.25 -0.45 10.33
N THR A 255 10.98 -0.73 11.61
CA THR A 255 11.03 0.24 12.71
C THR A 255 12.28 1.12 12.65
N ALA A 256 12.22 2.15 11.84
CA ALA A 256 13.26 3.15 11.64
C ALA A 256 13.01 4.31 12.60
N GLY A 257 14.02 5.07 12.91
CA GLY A 257 13.85 6.33 13.65
C GLY A 257 13.00 7.32 12.84
N ASP A 258 12.35 8.25 13.51
CA ASP A 258 11.46 9.23 12.87
C ASP A 258 12.14 10.01 11.74
N ASP A 259 13.40 10.42 11.94
CA ASP A 259 14.17 11.18 10.94
C ASP A 259 14.39 10.40 9.64
N GLU A 260 14.59 9.09 9.74
CA GLU A 260 14.74 8.22 8.57
C GLU A 260 13.41 8.14 7.80
N VAL A 261 12.29 7.88 8.50
CA VAL A 261 10.96 7.87 7.89
C VAL A 261 10.64 9.21 7.23
N PHE A 262 10.94 10.33 7.89
CA PHE A 262 10.70 11.67 7.31
C PHE A 262 11.58 11.94 6.09
N THR A 263 12.79 11.42 6.06
CA THR A 263 13.68 11.50 4.89
C THR A 263 13.13 10.68 3.73
N GLU A 264 12.64 9.47 3.98
CA GLU A 264 11.94 8.65 2.99
C GLU A 264 10.69 9.35 2.44
N VAL A 265 9.86 9.93 3.31
CA VAL A 265 8.66 10.67 2.92
C VAL A 265 8.97 11.85 2.00
N ARG A 266 10.06 12.60 2.28
CA ARG A 266 10.52 13.67 1.39
C ARG A 266 10.96 13.12 0.04
N ALA A 267 11.72 12.03 0.03
CA ALA A 267 12.16 11.39 -1.22
C ALA A 267 10.98 10.85 -2.04
N ILE A 268 9.96 10.27 -1.38
CA ILE A 268 8.73 9.82 -2.04
C ILE A 268 8.00 11.00 -2.68
N ARG A 269 7.82 12.11 -1.96
CA ARG A 269 7.18 13.33 -2.47
C ARG A 269 7.93 13.86 -3.70
N ASP A 270 9.25 14.02 -3.58
CA ASP A 270 10.10 14.68 -4.58
C ASP A 270 10.37 13.75 -5.79
N GLY A 271 10.31 12.44 -5.58
CA GLY A 271 10.36 11.43 -6.65
C GLY A 271 9.05 11.25 -7.41
N GLY A 272 7.97 11.93 -6.99
CA GLY A 272 6.66 11.86 -7.65
C GLY A 272 5.75 10.74 -7.13
N GLY A 273 6.13 10.05 -6.05
CA GLY A 273 5.27 9.09 -5.37
C GLY A 273 4.01 9.74 -4.79
N PHE A 274 2.96 8.96 -4.63
CA PHE A 274 1.65 9.48 -4.24
C PHE A 274 1.39 9.43 -2.74
N GLY A 275 2.26 8.82 -1.96
CA GLY A 275 2.09 8.78 -0.52
C GLY A 275 2.66 7.53 0.14
N SER A 276 2.15 7.26 1.33
CA SER A 276 2.61 6.16 2.18
C SER A 276 1.44 5.38 2.79
N ILE A 277 1.74 4.12 3.10
CA ILE A 277 0.88 3.28 3.91
C ILE A 277 1.70 2.84 5.13
N ILE A 278 1.32 3.31 6.32
CA ILE A 278 2.15 3.26 7.53
C ILE A 278 1.35 2.63 8.66
N GLY A 279 1.72 1.41 9.04
CA GLY A 279 1.06 0.62 10.09
C GLY A 279 1.81 0.68 11.41
N ARG A 280 2.71 -0.27 11.68
CA ARG A 280 3.41 -0.43 12.98
C ARG A 280 4.09 0.84 13.47
N ASN A 281 4.74 1.59 12.61
CA ASN A 281 5.36 2.86 12.97
C ASN A 281 4.37 3.91 13.49
N SER A 282 3.06 3.72 13.31
CA SER A 282 2.02 4.57 13.90
C SER A 282 1.33 3.92 15.09
N PHE A 283 0.63 2.81 14.91
CA PHE A 283 -0.24 2.25 15.95
C PHE A 283 0.51 1.58 17.12
N GLN A 284 1.81 1.30 17.01
CA GLN A 284 2.64 0.82 18.13
C GLN A 284 3.09 1.94 19.08
N ARG A 285 2.81 3.21 18.76
CA ARG A 285 3.05 4.38 19.62
C ARG A 285 1.86 4.64 20.51
N SER A 286 2.06 5.44 21.57
CA SER A 286 0.94 6.05 22.28
C SER A 286 0.07 6.87 21.29
N GLU A 287 -1.23 7.01 21.55
CA GLU A 287 -2.12 7.75 20.64
C GLU A 287 -1.61 9.18 20.36
N PRO A 288 -1.18 9.98 21.35
CA PRO A 288 -0.65 11.32 21.09
C PRO A 288 0.60 11.30 20.19
N ASP A 289 1.51 10.35 20.40
CA ASP A 289 2.73 10.23 19.58
C ASP A 289 2.41 9.73 18.18
N ALA A 290 1.47 8.81 18.02
CA ALA A 290 0.99 8.34 16.73
C ALA A 290 0.36 9.49 15.92
N LEU A 291 -0.48 10.29 16.54
CA LEU A 291 -1.10 11.47 15.90
C LEU A 291 -0.06 12.51 15.48
N LYS A 292 0.91 12.83 16.35
CA LYS A 292 2.00 13.75 16.01
C LYS A 292 2.87 13.24 14.86
N PHE A 293 3.18 11.96 14.87
CA PHE A 293 3.97 11.32 13.80
C PHE A 293 3.25 11.37 12.45
N LEU A 294 1.97 10.99 12.41
CA LEU A 294 1.15 11.04 11.19
C LEU A 294 0.93 12.48 10.72
N ASP A 295 0.76 13.43 11.66
CA ASP A 295 0.68 14.86 11.35
C ASP A 295 1.93 15.36 10.62
N THR A 296 3.11 15.05 11.13
CA THR A 296 4.37 15.41 10.48
C THR A 296 4.48 14.84 9.07
N ILE A 297 4.12 13.57 8.87
CA ILE A 297 4.14 12.94 7.55
C ILE A 297 3.21 13.64 6.56
N MET A 298 1.99 13.96 7.00
CA MET A 298 1.03 14.65 6.13
C MET A 298 1.47 16.06 5.79
N ASN A 299 2.06 16.80 6.74
CA ASN A 299 2.66 18.11 6.48
C ASN A 299 3.79 18.02 5.43
N LEU A 300 4.67 17.02 5.55
CA LEU A 300 5.71 16.79 4.56
C LEU A 300 5.15 16.53 3.16
N TYR A 301 4.07 15.74 3.03
CA TYR A 301 3.39 15.52 1.74
C TYR A 301 2.68 16.76 1.23
N ALA A 302 2.11 17.57 2.10
CA ALA A 302 1.48 18.85 1.74
C ALA A 302 2.50 19.91 1.32
N GLY A 303 3.78 19.75 1.68
CA GLY A 303 4.83 20.73 1.40
C GLY A 303 4.85 21.91 2.38
N THR A 304 4.32 21.69 3.57
CA THR A 304 4.25 22.66 4.68
C THR A 304 5.14 22.27 5.84
#